data_66eacd12cfcf694fba57b1c133f34b0a
#
_entry.id   66eacd12cfcf694fba57b1c133f34b0a
#
_cell.length_a   1.000
_cell.length_b   1.000
_cell.length_c   1.000
_cell.angle_alpha   90.00
_cell.angle_beta   90.00
_cell.angle_gamma   90.00
#
_symmetry.space_group_name_H-M   'P 1'
#
loop_
_entity.id
_entity.type
_entity.pdbx_description
1 polymer ?
#
loop_
_entity_poly.entity_id
_entity_poly.type
_entity_poly.pdbx_seq_one_letter_code
_entity_poly.pdbx_strand_id
1 'polypeptide(L)'
;SSPLTGKNGASIVFGPQKGANETEVKLLDNALAHYADIVAPELKNAFGAGAAGGLGFAMMAFLNAVPNPGADLVIDAVGLNEKSSDCDLAITGEGSSDFQTAFGKTPMAVTECVKKNSPNCTIVGLCGHLGKNVDVLYEKGFDALFPIVSGPQSLEEAMIKRTKFSI
;
A
#
# COMPACT_ATOMS: atom_id res chain seq x y z
N SER A 1 2.37 -7.47 -4.03
CA SER A 1 2.25 -6.87 -5.35
C SER A 1 1.88 -7.94 -6.38
N SER A 2 1.13 -7.56 -7.42
CA SER A 2 0.56 -8.48 -8.40
C SER A 2 1.61 -8.98 -9.39
N PRO A 3 1.59 -10.26 -9.79
CA PRO A 3 2.27 -10.73 -10.99
C PRO A 3 1.63 -10.08 -12.24
N LEU A 4 2.24 -10.27 -13.41
CA LEU A 4 1.70 -9.70 -14.63
C LEU A 4 0.34 -10.32 -14.99
N THR A 5 0.22 -11.64 -14.91
CA THR A 5 -0.94 -12.40 -15.37
C THR A 5 -1.43 -13.43 -14.35
N GLY A 6 -2.55 -14.09 -14.65
CA GLY A 6 -3.13 -15.15 -13.83
C GLY A 6 -4.05 -14.62 -12.73
N LYS A 7 -4.46 -15.49 -11.80
CA LYS A 7 -5.51 -15.24 -10.80
C LYS A 7 -5.35 -13.92 -10.01
N ASN A 8 -4.11 -13.50 -9.78
CA ASN A 8 -3.77 -12.25 -9.08
C ASN A 8 -3.08 -11.25 -10.02
N GLY A 9 -3.19 -11.46 -11.33
CA GLY A 9 -2.55 -10.67 -12.37
C GLY A 9 -3.19 -9.29 -12.55
N ALA A 10 -2.47 -8.44 -13.25
CA ALA A 10 -2.83 -7.04 -13.49
C ALA A 10 -4.25 -6.87 -14.03
N SER A 11 -4.62 -7.63 -15.06
CA SER A 11 -5.92 -7.52 -15.71
C SER A 11 -7.07 -7.95 -14.79
N ILE A 12 -6.89 -9.03 -14.02
CA ILE A 12 -7.92 -9.56 -13.12
C ILE A 12 -8.13 -8.62 -11.93
N VAL A 13 -7.05 -8.11 -11.35
CA VAL A 13 -7.12 -7.27 -10.15
C VAL A 13 -7.60 -5.84 -10.47
N PHE A 14 -7.11 -5.26 -11.56
CA PHE A 14 -7.33 -3.84 -11.86
C PHE A 14 -8.28 -3.57 -13.02
N GLY A 15 -8.55 -4.55 -13.89
CA GLY A 15 -9.42 -4.39 -15.04
C GLY A 15 -10.84 -3.96 -14.70
N PRO A 16 -11.54 -4.65 -13.76
CA PRO A 16 -12.92 -4.32 -13.42
C PRO A 16 -13.13 -2.87 -12.95
N GLN A 17 -12.26 -2.36 -12.09
CA GLN A 17 -12.36 -0.98 -11.62
C GLN A 17 -12.10 0.08 -12.71
N LYS A 18 -11.55 -0.34 -13.85
CA LYS A 18 -11.30 0.50 -15.04
C LYS A 18 -12.35 0.28 -16.13
N GLY A 19 -13.40 -0.48 -15.84
CA GLY A 19 -14.56 -0.67 -16.72
C GLY A 19 -14.50 -1.93 -17.59
N ALA A 20 -13.48 -2.78 -17.45
CA ALA A 20 -13.41 -4.02 -18.22
C ALA A 20 -14.41 -5.06 -17.69
N ASN A 21 -15.20 -5.65 -18.58
CA ASN A 21 -16.07 -6.78 -18.26
C ASN A 21 -15.26 -8.10 -18.19
N GLU A 22 -15.90 -9.19 -17.75
CA GLU A 22 -15.23 -10.48 -17.55
C GLU A 22 -14.55 -11.04 -18.82
N THR A 23 -15.16 -10.80 -19.99
CA THR A 23 -14.61 -11.27 -21.27
C THR A 23 -13.38 -10.46 -21.63
N GLU A 24 -13.44 -9.14 -21.45
CA GLU A 24 -12.32 -8.24 -21.70
C GLU A 24 -11.16 -8.50 -20.74
N VAL A 25 -11.45 -8.75 -19.46
CA VAL A 25 -10.41 -9.12 -18.48
C VAL A 25 -9.65 -10.37 -18.91
N LYS A 26 -10.35 -11.41 -19.37
CA LYS A 26 -9.71 -12.64 -19.87
C LYS A 26 -8.88 -12.40 -21.13
N LEU A 27 -9.41 -11.58 -22.05
CA LEU A 27 -8.70 -11.21 -23.27
C LEU A 27 -7.41 -10.45 -22.95
N LEU A 28 -7.48 -9.48 -22.06
CA LEU A 28 -6.33 -8.69 -21.62
C LEU A 28 -5.28 -9.55 -20.89
N ASP A 29 -5.71 -10.46 -20.02
CA ASP A 29 -4.79 -11.36 -19.31
C ASP A 29 -4.04 -12.28 -20.29
N ASN A 30 -4.76 -12.85 -21.27
CA ASN A 30 -4.15 -13.67 -22.32
C ASN A 30 -3.20 -12.86 -23.21
N ALA A 31 -3.55 -11.63 -23.55
CA ALA A 31 -2.68 -10.75 -24.34
C ALA A 31 -1.39 -10.40 -23.60
N LEU A 32 -1.48 -10.08 -22.31
CA LEU A 32 -0.31 -9.84 -21.45
C LEU A 32 0.53 -11.12 -21.29
N ALA A 33 -0.10 -12.28 -21.16
CA ALA A 33 0.61 -13.56 -21.09
C ALA A 33 1.41 -13.82 -22.36
N HIS A 34 0.78 -13.67 -23.52
CA HIS A 34 1.44 -13.85 -24.82
C HIS A 34 2.59 -12.84 -25.02
N TYR A 35 2.35 -11.59 -24.67
CA TYR A 35 3.38 -10.55 -24.73
C TYR A 35 4.60 -10.90 -23.86
N ALA A 36 4.36 -11.33 -22.61
CA ALA A 36 5.43 -11.72 -21.72
C ALA A 36 6.22 -12.95 -22.22
N ASP A 37 5.53 -13.93 -22.79
CA ASP A 37 6.17 -15.14 -23.34
C ASP A 37 7.13 -14.82 -24.50
N ILE A 38 6.90 -13.72 -25.22
CA ILE A 38 7.78 -13.25 -26.30
C ILE A 38 8.95 -12.41 -25.77
N VAL A 39 8.67 -11.53 -24.79
CA VAL A 39 9.62 -10.49 -24.36
C VAL A 39 10.55 -10.98 -23.26
N ALA A 40 10.00 -11.53 -22.16
CA ALA A 40 10.75 -11.97 -20.98
C ALA A 40 9.88 -12.94 -20.15
N PRO A 41 9.76 -14.20 -20.55
CA PRO A 41 8.87 -15.16 -19.89
C PRO A 41 9.21 -15.38 -18.42
N GLU A 42 10.46 -15.25 -18.02
CA GLU A 42 10.93 -15.38 -16.64
C GLU A 42 10.41 -14.27 -15.71
N LEU A 43 10.07 -13.10 -16.25
CA LEU A 43 9.56 -11.95 -15.48
C LEU A 43 8.03 -11.98 -15.31
N LYS A 44 7.32 -12.86 -15.99
CA LYS A 44 5.85 -12.93 -15.99
C LYS A 44 5.25 -13.02 -14.58
N ASN A 45 5.90 -13.78 -13.71
CA ASN A 45 5.49 -13.99 -12.32
C ASN A 45 6.33 -13.21 -11.31
N ALA A 46 7.19 -12.31 -11.79
CA ALA A 46 8.06 -11.53 -10.90
C ALA A 46 7.23 -10.59 -10.02
N PHE A 47 7.75 -10.35 -8.81
CA PHE A 47 7.18 -9.37 -7.90
C PHE A 47 7.12 -7.99 -8.57
N GLY A 48 5.95 -7.38 -8.60
CA GLY A 48 5.76 -6.05 -9.20
C GLY A 48 5.53 -6.04 -10.71
N ALA A 49 5.59 -7.18 -11.40
CA ALA A 49 5.36 -7.23 -12.84
C ALA A 49 3.99 -6.69 -13.25
N GLY A 50 2.95 -6.95 -12.45
CA GLY A 50 1.60 -6.44 -12.67
C GLY A 50 1.36 -4.99 -12.20
N ALA A 51 2.33 -4.35 -11.59
CA ALA A 51 2.19 -2.98 -11.10
C ALA A 51 1.82 -2.03 -12.24
N ALA A 52 0.87 -1.12 -11.95
CA ALA A 52 0.33 -0.17 -12.92
C ALA A 52 -0.15 -0.82 -14.24
N GLY A 53 -0.76 -2.02 -14.14
CA GLY A 53 -1.34 -2.70 -15.31
C GLY A 53 -0.31 -3.37 -16.23
N GLY A 54 0.89 -3.67 -15.73
CA GLY A 54 1.98 -4.29 -16.49
C GLY A 54 3.15 -3.35 -16.81
N LEU A 55 3.07 -2.07 -16.40
CA LEU A 55 4.22 -1.16 -16.54
C LEU A 55 5.44 -1.69 -15.77
N GLY A 56 5.24 -2.31 -14.60
CA GLY A 56 6.30 -2.95 -13.84
C GLY A 56 7.06 -3.99 -14.65
N PHE A 57 6.36 -4.86 -15.39
CA PHE A 57 6.99 -5.80 -16.30
C PHE A 57 7.83 -5.10 -17.37
N ALA A 58 7.28 -4.08 -18.02
CA ALA A 58 8.00 -3.35 -19.06
C ALA A 58 9.26 -2.66 -18.51
N MET A 59 9.18 -2.06 -17.33
CA MET A 59 10.34 -1.44 -16.67
C MET A 59 11.44 -2.46 -16.36
N MET A 60 11.08 -3.65 -15.88
CA MET A 60 12.05 -4.73 -15.65
C MET A 60 12.64 -5.26 -16.96
N ALA A 61 11.80 -5.55 -17.95
CA ALA A 61 12.23 -6.18 -19.19
C ALA A 61 13.11 -5.28 -20.07
N PHE A 62 12.78 -3.99 -20.15
CA PHE A 62 13.45 -3.07 -21.07
C PHE A 62 14.46 -2.13 -20.42
N LEU A 63 14.31 -1.85 -19.13
CA LEU A 63 15.16 -0.90 -18.41
C LEU A 63 15.95 -1.56 -17.28
N ASN A 64 15.87 -2.87 -17.12
CA ASN A 64 16.49 -3.62 -16.02
C ASN A 64 16.13 -3.04 -14.64
N ALA A 65 14.91 -2.50 -14.49
CA ALA A 65 14.48 -1.91 -13.24
C ALA A 65 14.29 -2.99 -12.17
N VAL A 66 14.66 -2.66 -10.94
CA VAL A 66 14.45 -3.51 -9.76
C VAL A 66 13.26 -2.95 -8.98
N PRO A 67 12.14 -3.68 -8.87
CA PRO A 67 11.00 -3.22 -8.11
C PRO A 67 11.32 -3.22 -6.61
N ASN A 68 11.02 -2.10 -5.94
CA ASN A 68 11.15 -1.96 -4.50
C ASN A 68 9.82 -1.48 -3.89
N PRO A 69 9.52 -1.83 -2.63
CA PRO A 69 8.40 -1.23 -1.91
C PRO A 69 8.56 0.29 -1.84
N GLY A 70 7.53 1.03 -2.27
CA GLY A 70 7.61 2.50 -2.31
C GLY A 70 7.83 3.13 -0.93
N ALA A 71 7.29 2.51 0.13
CA ALA A 71 7.48 2.98 1.50
C ALA A 71 8.97 2.92 1.92
N ASP A 72 9.66 1.84 1.58
CA ASP A 72 11.08 1.67 1.92
C ASP A 72 11.95 2.73 1.22
N LEU A 73 11.68 2.98 -0.07
CA LEU A 73 12.39 4.02 -0.81
C LEU A 73 12.20 5.42 -0.20
N VAL A 74 11.00 5.72 0.30
CA VAL A 74 10.74 7.01 0.95
C VAL A 74 11.39 7.05 2.33
N ILE A 75 11.31 5.98 3.12
CA ILE A 75 11.95 5.86 4.44
C ILE A 75 13.45 6.13 4.32
N ASP A 76 14.10 5.51 3.35
CA ASP A 76 15.53 5.71 3.10
C ASP A 76 15.83 7.14 2.62
N ALA A 77 15.05 7.65 1.66
CA ALA A 77 15.26 8.98 1.10
C ALA A 77 15.11 10.11 2.13
N VAL A 78 14.20 9.96 3.11
CA VAL A 78 14.00 10.94 4.18
C VAL A 78 14.89 10.69 5.41
N GLY A 79 15.64 9.61 5.43
CA GLY A 79 16.51 9.22 6.55
C GLY A 79 15.71 8.88 7.82
N LEU A 80 14.57 8.20 7.68
CA LEU A 80 13.74 7.86 8.84
C LEU A 80 14.45 6.87 9.77
N ASN A 81 15.27 5.99 9.22
CA ASN A 81 16.06 5.03 10.02
C ASN A 81 16.89 5.75 11.08
N GLU A 82 17.66 6.78 10.68
CA GLU A 82 18.51 7.55 11.58
C GLU A 82 17.70 8.44 12.51
N LYS A 83 16.66 9.09 11.97
CA LYS A 83 15.81 10.03 12.74
C LYS A 83 14.99 9.34 13.82
N SER A 84 14.70 8.07 13.68
CA SER A 84 13.92 7.29 14.65
C SER A 84 14.78 6.59 15.70
N SER A 85 16.08 6.76 15.72
CA SER A 85 17.01 6.03 16.62
C SER A 85 16.89 6.38 18.12
N ASP A 86 16.22 7.47 18.46
CA ASP A 86 15.98 7.90 19.86
C ASP A 86 14.57 8.49 19.96
N CYS A 87 13.60 7.70 19.53
CA CYS A 87 12.23 8.13 19.40
C CYS A 87 11.39 7.63 20.59
N ASP A 88 10.75 8.54 21.32
CA ASP A 88 9.81 8.22 22.38
C ASP A 88 8.38 8.06 21.86
N LEU A 89 8.01 8.83 20.84
CA LEU A 89 6.68 8.87 20.26
C LEU A 89 6.74 9.05 18.74
N ALA A 90 6.11 8.15 18.01
CA ALA A 90 5.90 8.30 16.58
C ALA A 90 4.40 8.35 16.26
N ILE A 91 4.02 9.32 15.44
CA ILE A 91 2.65 9.47 14.96
C ILE A 91 2.64 9.25 13.45
N THR A 92 1.83 8.31 13.00
CA THR A 92 1.63 8.03 11.59
C THR A 92 0.15 7.94 11.27
N GLY A 93 -0.22 7.99 9.98
CA GLY A 93 -1.64 7.92 9.66
C GLY A 93 -1.97 7.71 8.20
N GLU A 94 -3.25 7.44 7.97
CA GLU A 94 -3.83 7.24 6.65
C GLU A 94 -5.33 7.58 6.63
N GLY A 95 -5.94 7.56 5.44
CA GLY A 95 -7.37 7.85 5.30
C GLY A 95 -8.27 6.79 5.94
N SER A 96 -7.95 5.50 5.82
CA SER A 96 -8.69 4.39 6.41
C SER A 96 -7.74 3.29 6.82
N SER A 97 -7.75 2.95 8.10
CA SER A 97 -6.95 1.87 8.68
C SER A 97 -7.83 0.63 8.91
N ASP A 98 -7.42 -0.50 8.38
CA ASP A 98 -8.07 -1.79 8.50
C ASP A 98 -7.03 -2.93 8.51
N PHE A 99 -7.48 -4.18 8.46
CA PHE A 99 -6.57 -5.33 8.40
C PHE A 99 -5.58 -5.27 7.23
N GLN A 100 -5.92 -4.61 6.11
CA GLN A 100 -5.04 -4.48 4.95
C GLN A 100 -3.85 -3.55 5.21
N THR A 101 -3.97 -2.65 6.18
CA THR A 101 -2.88 -1.78 6.62
C THR A 101 -1.69 -2.58 7.11
N ALA A 102 -1.93 -3.74 7.75
CA ALA A 102 -0.91 -4.68 8.20
C ALA A 102 -0.07 -5.31 7.07
N PHE A 103 -0.52 -5.20 5.81
CA PHE A 103 0.16 -5.80 4.65
C PHE A 103 1.01 -4.79 3.85
N GLY A 104 1.75 -3.93 4.55
CA GLY A 104 2.78 -3.08 3.95
C GLY A 104 2.29 -1.72 3.42
N LYS A 105 1.17 -1.21 3.94
CA LYS A 105 0.81 0.20 3.73
C LYS A 105 1.78 1.11 4.50
N THR A 106 1.84 2.38 4.11
CA THR A 106 2.77 3.38 4.68
C THR A 106 2.80 3.40 6.21
N PRO A 107 1.65 3.41 6.95
CA PRO A 107 1.70 3.44 8.41
C PRO A 107 2.39 2.22 9.00
N MET A 108 2.24 1.04 8.38
CA MET A 108 2.91 -0.18 8.85
C MET A 108 4.41 -0.12 8.62
N ALA A 109 4.85 0.32 7.43
CA ALA A 109 6.27 0.47 7.13
C ALA A 109 6.97 1.47 8.08
N VAL A 110 6.30 2.58 8.41
CA VAL A 110 6.79 3.54 9.41
C VAL A 110 6.90 2.88 10.79
N THR A 111 5.86 2.15 11.22
CA THR A 111 5.85 1.45 12.51
C THR A 111 6.99 0.44 12.61
N GLU A 112 7.19 -0.38 11.58
CA GLU A 112 8.27 -1.37 11.52
C GLU A 112 9.65 -0.70 11.56
N CYS A 113 9.85 0.38 10.80
CA CYS A 113 11.08 1.15 10.82
C CYS A 113 11.37 1.72 12.21
N VAL A 114 10.39 2.37 12.84
CA VAL A 114 10.56 2.99 14.16
C VAL A 114 10.79 1.93 15.24
N LYS A 115 9.98 0.88 15.30
CA LYS A 115 10.14 -0.20 16.30
C LYS A 115 11.47 -0.96 16.16
N LYS A 116 12.03 -1.05 14.96
CA LYS A 116 13.35 -1.63 14.71
C LYS A 116 14.46 -0.79 15.35
N ASN A 117 14.37 0.53 15.27
CA ASN A 117 15.41 1.46 15.73
C ASN A 117 15.20 1.89 17.19
N SER A 118 13.93 1.99 17.62
CA SER A 118 13.52 2.35 18.99
C SER A 118 12.38 1.44 19.44
N PRO A 119 12.68 0.23 19.96
CA PRO A 119 11.66 -0.77 20.32
C PRO A 119 10.63 -0.29 21.34
N ASN A 120 11.01 0.63 22.21
CA ASN A 120 10.15 1.19 23.27
C ASN A 120 9.38 2.43 22.81
N CYS A 121 9.58 2.91 21.60
CA CYS A 121 8.84 4.07 21.06
C CYS A 121 7.35 3.78 21.01
N THR A 122 6.55 4.69 21.53
CA THR A 122 5.08 4.62 21.44
C THR A 122 4.63 4.97 20.04
N ILE A 123 3.85 4.10 19.40
CA ILE A 123 3.34 4.31 18.04
C ILE A 123 1.86 4.64 18.08
N VAL A 124 1.50 5.81 17.60
CA VAL A 124 0.12 6.28 17.49
C VAL A 124 -0.31 6.38 16.03
N GLY A 125 -1.38 5.68 15.68
CA GLY A 125 -2.02 5.78 14.37
C GLY A 125 -3.19 6.77 14.40
N LEU A 126 -3.17 7.75 13.48
CA LEU A 126 -4.29 8.65 13.22
C LEU A 126 -4.92 8.31 11.88
N CYS A 127 -6.22 8.10 11.82
CA CYS A 127 -6.90 7.76 10.57
C CYS A 127 -8.25 8.46 10.43
N GLY A 128 -8.72 8.59 9.20
CA GLY A 128 -10.07 9.10 8.94
C GLY A 128 -11.14 8.10 9.38
N HIS A 129 -10.87 6.80 9.23
CA HIS A 129 -11.81 5.73 9.58
C HIS A 129 -11.06 4.50 10.09
N LEU A 130 -11.61 3.85 11.13
CA LEU A 130 -11.18 2.54 11.60
C LEU A 130 -12.09 1.47 11.00
N GLY A 131 -11.53 0.65 10.13
CA GLY A 131 -12.23 -0.42 9.43
C GLY A 131 -12.33 -1.73 10.22
N LYS A 132 -12.76 -2.77 9.54
CA LYS A 132 -12.92 -4.12 10.16
C LYS A 132 -11.57 -4.73 10.50
N ASN A 133 -11.54 -5.50 11.60
CA ASN A 133 -10.38 -6.27 12.06
C ASN A 133 -9.11 -5.39 12.22
N VAL A 134 -9.26 -4.15 12.61
CA VAL A 134 -8.17 -3.20 12.84
C VAL A 134 -7.27 -3.64 14.01
N ASP A 135 -7.80 -4.50 14.89
CA ASP A 135 -7.08 -4.99 16.09
C ASP A 135 -5.75 -5.67 15.74
N VAL A 136 -5.62 -6.24 14.54
CA VAL A 136 -4.37 -6.82 14.06
C VAL A 136 -3.20 -5.82 14.06
N LEU A 137 -3.48 -4.52 14.00
CA LEU A 137 -2.45 -3.48 14.01
C LEU A 137 -1.77 -3.33 15.37
N TYR A 138 -2.50 -3.59 16.47
CA TYR A 138 -1.90 -3.62 17.81
C TYR A 138 -0.88 -4.76 17.94
N GLU A 139 -1.18 -5.93 17.37
CA GLU A 139 -0.24 -7.05 17.32
C GLU A 139 1.01 -6.76 16.48
N LYS A 140 0.90 -5.78 15.55
CA LYS A 140 1.96 -5.34 14.65
C LYS A 140 2.76 -4.14 15.16
N GLY A 141 2.49 -3.68 16.37
CA GLY A 141 3.31 -2.67 17.05
C GLY A 141 2.69 -1.28 17.18
N PHE A 142 1.43 -1.10 16.81
CA PHE A 142 0.71 0.12 17.20
C PHE A 142 0.31 0.04 18.67
N ASP A 143 0.53 1.12 19.40
CA ASP A 143 0.14 1.23 20.81
C ASP A 143 -1.23 1.90 20.96
N ALA A 144 -1.62 2.77 20.02
CA ALA A 144 -2.94 3.40 19.98
C ALA A 144 -3.38 3.75 18.55
N LEU A 145 -4.68 3.67 18.29
CA LEU A 145 -5.31 4.05 17.04
C LEU A 145 -6.48 5.00 17.29
N PHE A 146 -6.48 6.16 16.62
CA PHE A 146 -7.52 7.17 16.79
C PHE A 146 -8.13 7.58 15.46
N PRO A 147 -9.46 7.47 15.31
CA PRO A 147 -10.15 8.11 14.20
C PRO A 147 -10.22 9.63 14.45
N ILE A 148 -9.94 10.43 13.42
CA ILE A 148 -10.03 11.89 13.51
C ILE A 148 -11.47 12.41 13.39
N VAL A 149 -12.42 11.54 13.02
CA VAL A 149 -13.84 11.88 12.97
C VAL A 149 -14.46 11.77 14.36
N SER A 150 -15.24 12.76 14.74
CA SER A 150 -15.84 12.88 16.09
C SER A 150 -17.08 11.99 16.33
N GLY A 151 -17.50 11.20 15.33
CA GLY A 151 -18.66 10.32 15.41
C GLY A 151 -19.05 9.71 14.05
N PRO A 152 -20.08 8.86 14.01
CA PRO A 152 -20.55 8.28 12.75
C PRO A 152 -20.97 9.37 11.77
N GLN A 153 -20.37 9.36 10.58
CA GLN A 153 -20.70 10.26 9.46
C GLN A 153 -20.36 9.59 8.14
N SER A 154 -21.01 10.05 7.07
CA SER A 154 -20.69 9.59 5.71
C SER A 154 -19.32 10.14 5.26
N LEU A 155 -18.70 9.48 4.27
CA LEU A 155 -17.46 9.97 3.68
C LEU A 155 -17.62 11.38 3.10
N GLU A 156 -18.77 11.68 2.49
CA GLU A 156 -19.09 12.99 1.94
C GLU A 156 -19.12 14.07 3.02
N GLU A 157 -19.81 13.80 4.14
CA GLU A 157 -19.84 14.71 5.30
C GLU A 157 -18.44 14.93 5.91
N ALA A 158 -17.63 13.86 6.00
CA ALA A 158 -16.27 13.95 6.50
C ALA A 158 -15.38 14.83 5.61
N MET A 159 -15.56 14.74 4.28
CA MET A 159 -14.82 15.56 3.32
C MET A 159 -15.23 17.03 3.33
N ILE A 160 -16.51 17.33 3.54
CA ILE A 160 -17.04 18.71 3.57
C ILE A 160 -16.65 19.42 4.88
N LYS A 161 -16.68 18.74 6.04
CA LYS A 161 -16.37 19.32 7.35
C LYS A 161 -14.89 19.66 7.55
N ARG A 162 -14.03 19.34 6.61
CA ARG A 162 -12.58 19.60 6.63
C ARG A 162 -12.21 21.09 6.81
N THR A 163 -13.15 22.00 6.59
CA THR A 163 -12.94 23.46 6.66
C THR A 163 -13.20 24.09 8.04
N LYS A 164 -13.57 23.32 9.06
CA LYS A 164 -13.94 23.88 10.38
C LYS A 164 -12.95 23.63 11.51
N PHE A 165 -11.79 23.09 11.25
CA PHE A 165 -10.67 23.12 12.20
C PHE A 165 -9.82 24.38 11.94
N SER A 166 -10.41 25.54 12.18
CA SER A 166 -9.63 26.76 12.45
C SER A 166 -9.32 26.76 13.94
N ILE A 167 -8.06 26.69 14.28
CA ILE A 167 -7.52 26.96 15.60
C ILE A 167 -7.80 28.41 15.94
#